data_871bb79615edfc931a40bbb724100dcd
#
_entry.id   871bb79615edfc931a40bbb724100dcd
#
_cell.length_a   1.000
_cell.length_b   1.000
_cell.length_c   1.000
_cell.angle_alpha   90.00
_cell.angle_beta   90.00
_cell.angle_gamma   90.00
#
_symmetry.space_group_name_H-M   'P 1'
#
loop_
_entity.id
_entity.type
_entity.pdbx_description
1 polymer ?
#
loop_
_entity_poly.entity_id
_entity_poly.type
_entity_poly.pdbx_seq_one_letter_code
_entity_poly.pdbx_strand_id
1 'polypeptide(L)'
;MSVKETLDMRGLRPQKKWGQHFLTDPRILESIADAAEVTPSDIILEIGPGLGHLTRVLAQRAGRVVAVEVDGDLAAKLRDEFAASNVTIVRGDVLRFKPIELLELGAGTSPAPLPFKVVANLPYYITSAILRHILEAVPKPRVVVVMVQREVAQRMTTQPPAMNLLAISVQFFAQARVMRTIAAGAFYPRPKVDSAIVRLDVFERPPLSVEDTARFFEIVRAGFGERRKQLHNSLARGLGCAPEVVATALARARIDATRRAETLTLPEWGALCDALESVTHFSRDESNAELHKTPNLDN
;
A
#
# COMPACT_ATOMS: atom_id res chain seq x y z
N MET A 1 -21.74 15.79 -20.72
CA MET A 1 -21.98 14.39 -21.13
C MET A 1 -21.86 13.52 -19.88
N SER A 2 -22.83 12.66 -19.63
CA SER A 2 -22.78 11.74 -18.48
C SER A 2 -21.81 10.59 -18.74
N VAL A 3 -21.32 9.93 -17.66
CA VAL A 3 -20.46 8.74 -17.77
C VAL A 3 -21.15 7.64 -18.58
N LYS A 4 -22.47 7.48 -18.41
CA LYS A 4 -23.26 6.49 -19.16
C LYS A 4 -23.25 6.79 -20.66
N GLU A 5 -23.52 8.02 -21.05
CA GLU A 5 -23.45 8.47 -22.45
C GLU A 5 -22.04 8.27 -23.05
N THR A 6 -21.00 8.57 -22.28
CA THR A 6 -19.60 8.35 -22.70
C THR A 6 -19.32 6.87 -22.97
N LEU A 7 -19.80 5.97 -22.10
CA LEU A 7 -19.67 4.53 -22.28
C LEU A 7 -20.42 4.04 -23.54
N ASP A 8 -21.68 4.48 -23.70
CA ASP A 8 -22.53 4.08 -24.82
C ASP A 8 -21.92 4.55 -26.15
N MET A 9 -21.48 5.81 -26.24
CA MET A 9 -20.81 6.36 -27.44
C MET A 9 -19.50 5.65 -27.79
N ARG A 10 -18.77 5.18 -26.78
CA ARG A 10 -17.51 4.44 -26.97
C ARG A 10 -17.70 2.95 -27.18
N GLY A 11 -18.95 2.45 -27.16
CA GLY A 11 -19.26 1.02 -27.24
C GLY A 11 -18.67 0.23 -26.08
N LEU A 12 -18.48 0.85 -24.92
CA LEU A 12 -17.87 0.25 -23.72
C LEU A 12 -18.94 -0.12 -22.69
N ARG A 13 -18.67 -1.16 -21.91
CA ARG A 13 -19.49 -1.55 -20.76
C ARG A 13 -18.60 -1.75 -19.54
N PRO A 14 -19.04 -1.26 -18.34
CA PRO A 14 -18.30 -1.48 -17.11
C PRO A 14 -18.10 -2.99 -16.87
N GLN A 15 -16.85 -3.40 -16.67
CA GLN A 15 -16.52 -4.81 -16.47
C GLN A 15 -16.43 -5.12 -14.98
N LYS A 16 -17.33 -5.96 -14.47
CA LYS A 16 -17.38 -6.38 -13.07
C LYS A 16 -16.08 -7.05 -12.61
N LYS A 17 -15.41 -7.81 -13.48
CA LYS A 17 -14.13 -8.46 -13.17
C LYS A 17 -13.01 -7.48 -12.79
N TRP A 18 -13.10 -6.23 -13.29
CA TRP A 18 -12.14 -5.17 -12.97
C TRP A 18 -12.63 -4.22 -11.88
N GLY A 19 -13.82 -4.46 -11.31
CA GLY A 19 -14.37 -3.60 -10.25
C GLY A 19 -14.57 -2.14 -10.68
N GLN A 20 -14.89 -1.91 -11.95
CA GLN A 20 -14.96 -0.56 -12.54
C GLN A 20 -16.14 0.24 -11.99
N HIS A 21 -15.83 1.34 -11.32
CA HIS A 21 -16.74 2.38 -10.85
C HIS A 21 -16.17 3.75 -11.26
N PHE A 22 -16.82 4.40 -12.22
CA PHE A 22 -16.32 5.65 -12.80
C PHE A 22 -16.92 6.85 -12.06
N LEU A 23 -16.08 7.82 -11.68
CA LEU A 23 -16.52 9.08 -11.09
C LEU A 23 -17.31 9.92 -12.10
N THR A 24 -18.40 10.49 -11.61
CA THR A 24 -19.31 11.31 -12.43
C THR A 24 -19.17 12.81 -12.15
N ASP A 25 -18.67 13.21 -10.98
CA ASP A 25 -18.54 14.62 -10.58
C ASP A 25 -17.09 15.12 -10.78
N PRO A 26 -16.87 16.09 -11.72
CA PRO A 26 -15.56 16.67 -11.95
C PRO A 26 -14.90 17.28 -10.70
N ARG A 27 -15.71 17.85 -9.77
CA ARG A 27 -15.18 18.46 -8.54
C ARG A 27 -14.48 17.45 -7.61
N ILE A 28 -14.84 16.16 -7.72
CA ILE A 28 -14.17 15.10 -6.97
C ILE A 28 -12.82 14.79 -7.60
N LEU A 29 -12.75 14.77 -8.95
CA LEU A 29 -11.49 14.58 -9.66
C LEU A 29 -10.47 15.68 -9.32
N GLU A 30 -10.94 16.94 -9.31
CA GLU A 30 -10.13 18.07 -8.86
C GLU A 30 -9.67 17.91 -7.42
N SER A 31 -10.56 17.45 -6.50
CA SER A 31 -10.18 17.21 -5.10
C SER A 31 -9.11 16.12 -4.94
N ILE A 32 -9.04 15.14 -5.85
CA ILE A 32 -7.97 14.13 -5.85
C ILE A 32 -6.63 14.76 -6.25
N ALA A 33 -6.62 15.58 -7.29
CA ALA A 33 -5.42 16.29 -7.76
C ALA A 33 -4.94 17.33 -6.71
N ASP A 34 -5.88 18.02 -6.05
CA ASP A 34 -5.59 18.96 -4.96
C ASP A 34 -4.98 18.24 -3.76
N ALA A 35 -5.53 17.07 -3.38
CA ALA A 35 -4.97 16.25 -2.30
C ALA A 35 -3.53 15.78 -2.58
N ALA A 36 -3.18 15.60 -3.86
CA ALA A 36 -1.83 15.25 -4.29
C ALA A 36 -0.92 16.48 -4.45
N GLU A 37 -1.46 17.71 -4.34
CA GLU A 37 -0.73 18.96 -4.57
C GLU A 37 0.04 18.89 -5.89
N VAL A 38 -0.69 18.52 -6.98
CA VAL A 38 -0.07 18.32 -8.29
C VAL A 38 0.40 19.64 -8.87
N THR A 39 1.67 19.68 -9.32
CA THR A 39 2.34 20.85 -9.90
C THR A 39 2.93 20.52 -11.28
N PRO A 40 3.24 21.53 -12.11
CA PRO A 40 3.85 21.30 -13.42
C PRO A 40 5.23 20.62 -13.40
N SER A 41 5.89 20.55 -12.26
CA SER A 41 7.16 19.82 -12.11
C SER A 41 6.98 18.34 -11.75
N ASP A 42 5.76 17.92 -11.42
CA ASP A 42 5.50 16.56 -10.96
C ASP A 42 5.43 15.54 -12.10
N ILE A 43 5.86 14.33 -11.78
CA ILE A 43 5.60 13.14 -12.57
C ILE A 43 4.61 12.29 -11.79
N ILE A 44 3.52 11.96 -12.45
CA ILE A 44 2.43 11.20 -11.86
C ILE A 44 2.39 9.79 -12.46
N LEU A 45 2.37 8.78 -11.61
CA LEU A 45 1.94 7.43 -11.97
C LEU A 45 0.46 7.29 -11.61
N GLU A 46 -0.40 7.20 -12.62
CA GLU A 46 -1.82 6.93 -12.44
C GLU A 46 -2.09 5.43 -12.60
N ILE A 47 -2.85 4.84 -11.67
CA ILE A 47 -3.23 3.42 -11.72
C ILE A 47 -4.71 3.30 -12.00
N GLY A 48 -5.06 2.64 -13.12
CA GLY A 48 -6.44 2.44 -13.54
C GLY A 48 -7.11 3.73 -14.02
N PRO A 49 -6.63 4.39 -15.07
CA PRO A 49 -7.23 5.61 -15.61
C PRO A 49 -8.68 5.46 -16.07
N GLY A 50 -9.10 4.24 -16.40
CA GLY A 50 -10.46 3.91 -16.81
C GLY A 50 -10.93 4.72 -18.02
N LEU A 51 -11.87 5.65 -17.85
CA LEU A 51 -12.35 6.53 -18.92
C LEU A 51 -11.48 7.79 -19.13
N GLY A 52 -10.38 7.92 -18.40
CA GLY A 52 -9.45 9.04 -18.53
C GLY A 52 -9.91 10.34 -17.87
N HIS A 53 -10.95 10.30 -17.03
CA HIS A 53 -11.46 11.53 -16.40
C HIS A 53 -10.43 12.14 -15.44
N LEU A 54 -9.81 11.33 -14.59
CA LEU A 54 -8.75 11.78 -13.68
C LEU A 54 -7.48 12.10 -14.47
N THR A 55 -7.15 11.30 -15.48
CA THR A 55 -6.00 11.50 -16.38
C THR A 55 -6.01 12.91 -16.99
N ARG A 56 -7.18 13.40 -17.46
CA ARG A 56 -7.31 14.75 -18.04
C ARG A 56 -6.98 15.84 -17.03
N VAL A 57 -7.46 15.71 -15.78
CA VAL A 57 -7.16 16.66 -14.71
C VAL A 57 -5.67 16.63 -14.38
N LEU A 58 -5.08 15.45 -14.27
CA LEU A 58 -3.66 15.29 -13.98
C LEU A 58 -2.79 15.85 -15.13
N ALA A 59 -3.16 15.59 -16.39
CA ALA A 59 -2.44 16.08 -17.57
C ALA A 59 -2.38 17.60 -17.65
N GLN A 60 -3.42 18.29 -17.19
CA GLN A 60 -3.47 19.76 -17.17
C GLN A 60 -2.58 20.37 -16.09
N ARG A 61 -2.26 19.63 -15.04
CA ARG A 61 -1.55 20.14 -13.86
C ARG A 61 -0.11 19.64 -13.74
N ALA A 62 0.14 18.39 -14.14
CA ALA A 62 1.45 17.75 -14.02
C ALA A 62 2.34 18.01 -15.24
N GLY A 63 3.64 17.92 -15.06
CA GLY A 63 4.60 17.93 -16.17
C GLY A 63 4.52 16.66 -17.02
N ARG A 64 4.22 15.52 -16.39
CA ARG A 64 4.06 14.23 -17.07
C ARG A 64 3.14 13.30 -16.29
N VAL A 65 2.36 12.52 -17.03
CA VAL A 65 1.52 11.43 -16.48
C VAL A 65 1.85 10.12 -17.17
N VAL A 66 2.11 9.09 -16.40
CA VAL A 66 2.19 7.71 -16.89
C VAL A 66 1.01 6.95 -16.29
N ALA A 67 0.11 6.47 -17.14
CA ALA A 67 -1.12 5.81 -16.71
C ALA A 67 -1.10 4.33 -17.12
N VAL A 68 -1.25 3.43 -16.14
CA VAL A 68 -1.28 1.98 -16.38
C VAL A 68 -2.70 1.44 -16.31
N GLU A 69 -3.16 0.79 -17.41
CA GLU A 69 -4.51 0.26 -17.56
C GLU A 69 -4.47 -1.22 -17.96
N VAL A 70 -5.20 -2.04 -17.20
CA VAL A 70 -5.26 -3.49 -17.44
C VAL A 70 -6.27 -3.85 -18.54
N ASP A 71 -7.29 -3.04 -18.74
CA ASP A 71 -8.28 -3.21 -19.78
C ASP A 71 -7.73 -2.72 -21.13
N GLY A 72 -7.54 -3.67 -22.07
CA GLY A 72 -6.94 -3.38 -23.36
C GLY A 72 -7.75 -2.41 -24.23
N ASP A 73 -9.08 -2.46 -24.17
CA ASP A 73 -9.97 -1.61 -24.96
C ASP A 73 -9.93 -0.17 -24.43
N LEU A 74 -9.92 0.00 -23.12
CA LEU A 74 -9.73 1.31 -22.48
C LEU A 74 -8.33 1.87 -22.79
N ALA A 75 -7.29 1.05 -22.63
CA ALA A 75 -5.92 1.48 -22.89
C ALA A 75 -5.71 1.95 -24.35
N ALA A 76 -6.29 1.25 -25.34
CA ALA A 76 -6.22 1.63 -26.75
C ALA A 76 -6.87 3.01 -26.98
N LYS A 77 -8.11 3.19 -26.51
CA LYS A 77 -8.84 4.45 -26.66
C LYS A 77 -8.16 5.64 -25.98
N LEU A 78 -7.57 5.39 -24.80
CA LEU A 78 -6.81 6.43 -24.09
C LEU A 78 -5.52 6.80 -24.83
N ARG A 79 -4.83 5.84 -25.46
CA ARG A 79 -3.66 6.16 -26.30
C ARG A 79 -4.00 7.09 -27.44
N ASP A 80 -5.11 6.81 -28.14
CA ASP A 80 -5.57 7.67 -29.24
C ASP A 80 -5.94 9.07 -28.72
N GLU A 81 -6.66 9.14 -27.60
CA GLU A 81 -7.10 10.40 -27.00
C GLU A 81 -5.93 11.28 -26.54
N PHE A 82 -4.90 10.67 -25.94
CA PHE A 82 -3.77 11.39 -25.36
C PHE A 82 -2.51 11.41 -26.22
N ALA A 83 -2.59 10.99 -27.49
CA ALA A 83 -1.43 10.85 -28.39
C ALA A 83 -0.55 12.09 -28.51
N ALA A 84 -1.14 13.30 -28.46
CA ALA A 84 -0.44 14.58 -28.55
C ALA A 84 -0.36 15.33 -27.21
N SER A 85 -0.21 14.61 -26.10
CA SER A 85 -0.19 15.19 -24.75
C SER A 85 1.03 14.74 -23.93
N ASN A 86 1.12 15.21 -22.69
CA ASN A 86 2.13 14.78 -21.71
C ASN A 86 1.78 13.46 -21.01
N VAL A 87 0.86 12.66 -21.58
CA VAL A 87 0.38 11.39 -21.00
C VAL A 87 0.90 10.20 -21.78
N THR A 88 1.46 9.23 -21.09
CA THR A 88 1.82 7.93 -21.66
C THR A 88 0.90 6.85 -21.11
N ILE A 89 0.24 6.09 -21.98
CA ILE A 89 -0.66 5.00 -21.58
C ILE A 89 0.07 3.66 -21.74
N VAL A 90 0.26 2.96 -20.61
CA VAL A 90 0.83 1.61 -20.56
C VAL A 90 -0.31 0.60 -20.36
N ARG A 91 -0.43 -0.36 -21.29
CA ARG A 91 -1.35 -1.49 -21.10
C ARG A 91 -0.68 -2.54 -20.24
N GLY A 92 -1.27 -2.87 -19.09
CA GLY A 92 -0.76 -3.94 -18.23
C GLY A 92 -1.38 -3.97 -16.84
N ASP A 93 -1.03 -5.01 -16.11
CA ASP A 93 -1.36 -5.15 -14.69
C ASP A 93 -0.24 -4.48 -13.86
N VAL A 94 -0.59 -3.46 -13.08
CA VAL A 94 0.37 -2.70 -12.27
C VAL A 94 1.20 -3.58 -11.33
N LEU A 95 0.64 -4.69 -10.84
CA LEU A 95 1.33 -5.61 -9.94
C LEU A 95 2.46 -6.42 -10.62
N ARG A 96 2.55 -6.39 -11.96
CA ARG A 96 3.59 -7.07 -12.75
C ARG A 96 4.76 -6.17 -13.15
N PHE A 97 4.68 -4.88 -12.88
CA PHE A 97 5.72 -3.90 -13.19
C PHE A 97 6.23 -3.26 -11.91
N LYS A 98 7.52 -3.04 -11.81
CA LYS A 98 8.02 -2.11 -10.80
C LYS A 98 7.58 -0.69 -11.19
N PRO A 99 7.20 0.18 -10.23
CA PRO A 99 6.82 1.56 -10.54
C PRO A 99 7.84 2.31 -11.41
N ILE A 100 9.13 2.07 -11.16
CA ILE A 100 10.19 2.69 -11.96
C ILE A 100 10.16 2.26 -13.44
N GLU A 101 9.89 0.99 -13.73
CA GLU A 101 9.79 0.47 -15.11
C GLU A 101 8.65 1.17 -15.88
N LEU A 102 7.51 1.41 -15.21
CA LEU A 102 6.39 2.15 -15.80
C LEU A 102 6.78 3.61 -16.11
N LEU A 103 7.51 4.26 -15.20
CA LEU A 103 7.97 5.63 -15.38
C LEU A 103 9.00 5.74 -16.51
N GLU A 104 9.87 4.76 -16.66
CA GLU A 104 10.86 4.68 -17.74
C GLU A 104 10.18 4.52 -19.11
N LEU A 105 9.13 3.70 -19.21
CA LEU A 105 8.33 3.59 -20.44
C LEU A 105 7.71 4.93 -20.86
N GLY A 106 7.38 5.79 -19.89
CA GLY A 106 6.90 7.15 -20.14
C GLY A 106 8.00 8.18 -20.37
N ALA A 107 9.24 7.87 -20.04
CA ALA A 107 10.35 8.85 -20.11
C ALA A 107 10.98 9.00 -21.51
N GLY A 108 10.71 8.07 -22.43
CA GLY A 108 11.43 7.99 -23.70
C GLY A 108 12.92 7.69 -23.47
N THR A 109 13.79 8.54 -24.01
CA THR A 109 15.25 8.39 -23.90
C THR A 109 15.86 9.02 -22.64
N SER A 110 15.09 9.76 -21.86
CA SER A 110 15.58 10.37 -20.62
C SER A 110 15.40 9.41 -19.44
N PRO A 111 16.37 9.34 -18.49
CA PRO A 111 16.21 8.57 -17.28
C PRO A 111 14.94 9.03 -16.56
N ALA A 112 14.20 8.08 -15.95
CA ALA A 112 12.99 8.41 -15.22
C ALA A 112 13.34 9.38 -14.07
N PRO A 113 12.83 10.62 -14.12
CA PRO A 113 13.18 11.57 -13.08
C PRO A 113 12.47 11.21 -11.79
N LEU A 114 13.18 11.33 -10.71
CA LEU A 114 12.69 11.22 -9.34
C LEU A 114 12.73 12.62 -8.73
N PRO A 115 11.80 12.94 -7.85
CA PRO A 115 10.74 12.13 -7.24
C PRO A 115 9.43 12.08 -8.08
N PHE A 116 8.59 11.07 -7.82
CA PHE A 116 7.27 10.92 -8.44
C PHE A 116 6.15 10.81 -7.41
N LYS A 117 4.90 10.99 -7.86
CA LYS A 117 3.69 10.79 -7.06
C LYS A 117 2.82 9.70 -7.69
N VAL A 118 2.03 9.01 -6.86
CA VAL A 118 1.02 8.06 -7.33
C VAL A 118 -0.36 8.64 -7.07
N VAL A 119 -1.20 8.68 -8.09
CA VAL A 119 -2.59 9.16 -7.96
C VAL A 119 -3.52 8.15 -8.61
N ALA A 120 -4.54 7.66 -7.89
CA ALA A 120 -5.39 6.62 -8.43
C ALA A 120 -6.80 6.57 -7.82
N ASN A 121 -7.77 6.20 -8.66
CA ASN A 121 -9.05 5.67 -8.22
C ASN A 121 -8.96 4.14 -8.23
N LEU A 122 -8.57 3.52 -7.12
CA LEU A 122 -8.21 2.09 -7.08
C LEU A 122 -9.41 1.15 -7.17
N PRO A 123 -9.29 0.04 -7.92
CA PRO A 123 -10.24 -1.05 -7.83
C PRO A 123 -10.28 -1.64 -6.41
N TYR A 124 -11.47 -1.76 -5.83
CA TYR A 124 -11.61 -2.10 -4.40
C TYR A 124 -11.06 -3.47 -4.02
N TYR A 125 -11.14 -4.46 -4.92
CA TYR A 125 -10.76 -5.85 -4.65
C TYR A 125 -9.23 -6.07 -4.53
N ILE A 126 -8.41 -5.17 -5.06
CA ILE A 126 -6.94 -5.28 -5.04
C ILE A 126 -6.23 -4.10 -4.35
N THR A 127 -6.98 -3.24 -3.68
CA THR A 127 -6.43 -2.03 -3.03
C THR A 127 -5.24 -2.34 -2.12
N SER A 128 -5.34 -3.35 -1.24
CA SER A 128 -4.26 -3.69 -0.30
C SER A 128 -3.01 -4.21 -1.02
N ALA A 129 -3.18 -4.98 -2.09
CA ALA A 129 -2.05 -5.49 -2.88
C ALA A 129 -1.32 -4.34 -3.61
N ILE A 130 -2.07 -3.42 -4.21
CA ILE A 130 -1.50 -2.25 -4.90
C ILE A 130 -0.78 -1.34 -3.89
N LEU A 131 -1.40 -1.03 -2.75
CA LEU A 131 -0.77 -0.18 -1.73
C LEU A 131 0.56 -0.78 -1.26
N ARG A 132 0.58 -2.08 -0.95
CA ARG A 132 1.80 -2.77 -0.57
C ARG A 132 2.86 -2.67 -1.67
N HIS A 133 2.49 -3.01 -2.91
CA HIS A 133 3.37 -2.97 -4.07
C HIS A 133 4.02 -1.60 -4.28
N ILE A 134 3.25 -0.51 -4.12
CA ILE A 134 3.74 0.86 -4.30
C ILE A 134 4.59 1.34 -3.11
N LEU A 135 4.20 1.00 -1.87
CA LEU A 135 4.91 1.46 -0.67
C LEU A 135 6.22 0.69 -0.40
N GLU A 136 6.31 -0.56 -0.88
CA GLU A 136 7.54 -1.38 -0.83
C GLU A 136 8.47 -1.13 -2.03
N ALA A 137 8.04 -0.35 -3.03
CA ALA A 137 8.83 -0.10 -4.25
C ALA A 137 10.13 0.68 -3.96
N VAL A 138 11.12 0.45 -4.81
CA VAL A 138 12.37 1.22 -4.86
C VAL A 138 12.56 1.70 -6.30
N PRO A 139 12.67 3.01 -6.51
CA PRO A 139 12.47 4.12 -5.57
C PRO A 139 11.01 4.26 -5.11
N LYS A 140 10.80 4.86 -3.94
CA LYS A 140 9.46 5.12 -3.39
C LYS A 140 8.85 6.39 -4.00
N PRO A 141 7.51 6.46 -4.16
CA PRO A 141 6.83 7.73 -4.42
C PRO A 141 6.96 8.67 -3.22
N ARG A 142 6.93 9.98 -3.46
CA ARG A 142 6.88 10.98 -2.36
C ARG A 142 5.49 11.05 -1.72
N VAL A 143 4.46 11.00 -2.55
CA VAL A 143 3.06 11.12 -2.15
C VAL A 143 2.26 10.08 -2.90
N VAL A 144 1.34 9.43 -2.19
CA VAL A 144 0.34 8.55 -2.79
C VAL A 144 -1.05 9.08 -2.43
N VAL A 145 -1.85 9.42 -3.42
CA VAL A 145 -3.25 9.78 -3.22
C VAL A 145 -4.13 8.74 -3.90
N VAL A 146 -4.93 8.09 -3.09
CA VAL A 146 -5.81 7.03 -3.59
C VAL A 146 -7.24 7.23 -3.14
N MET A 147 -8.17 6.90 -4.02
CA MET A 147 -9.56 6.74 -3.64
C MET A 147 -9.85 5.26 -3.41
N VAL A 148 -10.37 4.95 -2.23
CA VAL A 148 -10.65 3.60 -1.75
C VAL A 148 -12.01 3.54 -1.05
N GLN A 149 -12.50 2.35 -0.69
CA GLN A 149 -13.69 2.23 0.14
C GLN A 149 -13.48 2.93 1.50
N ARG A 150 -14.54 3.57 2.03
CA ARG A 150 -14.49 4.31 3.31
C ARG A 150 -13.98 3.45 4.45
N GLU A 151 -14.41 2.19 4.55
CA GLU A 151 -13.92 1.27 5.57
C GLU A 151 -12.41 1.01 5.44
N VAL A 152 -11.92 0.83 4.20
CA VAL A 152 -10.49 0.63 3.95
C VAL A 152 -9.68 1.87 4.36
N ALA A 153 -10.18 3.08 4.04
CA ALA A 153 -9.58 4.34 4.47
C ALA A 153 -9.49 4.44 6.00
N GLN A 154 -10.58 4.12 6.71
CA GLN A 154 -10.63 4.09 8.17
C GLN A 154 -9.63 3.09 8.75
N ARG A 155 -9.54 1.88 8.16
CA ARG A 155 -8.58 0.86 8.58
C ARG A 155 -7.13 1.27 8.38
N MET A 156 -6.80 2.04 7.35
CA MET A 156 -5.43 2.55 7.11
C MET A 156 -5.01 3.61 8.13
N THR A 157 -5.95 4.41 8.61
CA THR A 157 -5.69 5.56 9.49
C THR A 157 -5.99 5.30 10.96
N THR A 158 -6.42 4.09 11.31
CA THR A 158 -6.76 3.72 12.69
C THR A 158 -5.54 3.74 13.59
N GLN A 159 -5.79 3.99 14.89
CA GLN A 159 -4.79 4.06 15.94
C GLN A 159 -5.12 3.03 17.05
N PRO A 160 -4.17 2.73 17.95
CA PRO A 160 -4.50 1.92 19.13
C PRO A 160 -5.70 2.51 19.89
N PRO A 161 -6.58 1.68 20.47
CA PRO A 161 -6.44 0.22 20.62
C PRO A 161 -7.06 -0.61 19.48
N ALA A 162 -7.28 -0.04 18.29
CA ALA A 162 -7.99 -0.68 17.18
C ALA A 162 -7.10 -0.93 15.95
N MET A 163 -5.78 -1.07 16.15
CA MET A 163 -4.83 -1.33 15.05
C MET A 163 -5.18 -2.62 14.29
N ASN A 164 -4.72 -2.69 13.06
CA ASN A 164 -4.87 -3.86 12.21
C ASN A 164 -3.67 -3.99 11.27
N LEU A 165 -3.53 -5.13 10.61
CA LEU A 165 -2.40 -5.38 9.71
C LEU A 165 -2.26 -4.33 8.60
N LEU A 166 -3.38 -3.84 8.04
CA LEU A 166 -3.34 -2.79 7.00
C LEU A 166 -2.83 -1.46 7.57
N ALA A 167 -3.26 -1.09 8.79
CA ALA A 167 -2.76 0.12 9.47
C ALA A 167 -1.24 0.06 9.67
N ILE A 168 -0.75 -1.05 10.22
CA ILE A 168 0.70 -1.26 10.41
C ILE A 168 1.42 -1.19 9.05
N SER A 169 0.90 -1.89 8.03
CA SER A 169 1.53 -1.95 6.71
C SER A 169 1.61 -0.57 6.03
N VAL A 170 0.62 0.28 6.21
CA VAL A 170 0.62 1.63 5.63
C VAL A 170 1.45 2.59 6.48
N GLN A 171 1.24 2.61 7.81
CA GLN A 171 1.86 3.57 8.72
C GLN A 171 3.37 3.30 8.94
N PHE A 172 3.84 2.11 8.62
CA PHE A 172 5.27 1.80 8.56
C PHE A 172 5.99 2.58 7.44
N PHE A 173 5.30 2.83 6.31
CA PHE A 173 5.90 3.49 5.15
C PHE A 173 5.47 4.94 4.96
N ALA A 174 4.31 5.36 5.53
CA ALA A 174 3.73 6.66 5.24
C ALA A 174 2.85 7.18 6.38
N GLN A 175 2.72 8.49 6.47
CA GLN A 175 1.67 9.13 7.25
C GLN A 175 0.38 9.15 6.44
N ALA A 176 -0.66 8.45 6.91
CA ALA A 176 -1.94 8.34 6.24
C ALA A 176 -2.97 9.34 6.78
N ARG A 177 -3.68 10.04 5.88
CA ARG A 177 -4.74 10.99 6.22
C ARG A 177 -5.94 10.83 5.30
N VAL A 178 -7.15 10.76 5.88
CA VAL A 178 -8.39 10.85 5.11
C VAL A 178 -8.64 12.31 4.76
N MET A 179 -8.69 12.62 3.47
CA MET A 179 -8.86 13.99 2.98
C MET A 179 -10.34 14.33 2.79
N ARG A 180 -11.14 13.37 2.26
CA ARG A 180 -12.55 13.59 1.95
C ARG A 180 -13.31 12.27 1.84
N THR A 181 -14.54 12.22 2.31
CA THR A 181 -15.47 11.10 2.06
C THR A 181 -16.32 11.40 0.84
N ILE A 182 -16.57 10.40 0.02
CA ILE A 182 -17.29 10.48 -1.25
C ILE A 182 -18.47 9.52 -1.21
N ALA A 183 -19.69 10.05 -1.39
CA ALA A 183 -20.89 9.23 -1.41
C ALA A 183 -20.91 8.27 -2.62
N ALA A 184 -21.44 7.07 -2.44
CA ALA A 184 -21.56 6.05 -3.49
C ALA A 184 -22.33 6.55 -4.74
N GLY A 185 -23.21 7.53 -4.57
CA GLY A 185 -23.96 8.16 -5.68
C GLY A 185 -23.09 8.95 -6.67
N ALA A 186 -21.84 9.25 -6.34
CA ALA A 186 -20.90 9.94 -7.23
C ALA A 186 -20.27 9.03 -8.31
N PHE A 187 -20.68 7.77 -8.37
CA PHE A 187 -20.09 6.78 -9.28
C PHE A 187 -21.13 6.14 -10.19
N TYR A 188 -20.66 5.74 -11.37
CA TYR A 188 -21.40 4.88 -12.29
C TYR A 188 -20.53 3.69 -12.77
N PRO A 189 -20.98 2.43 -12.64
CA PRO A 189 -22.12 1.99 -11.80
C PRO A 189 -21.92 2.36 -10.32
N ARG A 190 -23.02 2.56 -9.59
CA ARG A 190 -22.98 2.90 -8.17
C ARG A 190 -22.41 1.74 -7.35
N PRO A 191 -21.35 1.93 -6.54
CA PRO A 191 -20.88 0.93 -5.60
C PRO A 191 -21.85 0.75 -4.42
N LYS A 192 -21.67 -0.33 -3.66
CA LYS A 192 -22.52 -0.62 -2.48
C LYS A 192 -22.19 0.24 -1.26
N VAL A 193 -20.99 0.82 -1.23
CA VAL A 193 -20.43 1.56 -0.07
C VAL A 193 -19.84 2.88 -0.53
N ASP A 194 -19.75 3.84 0.40
CA ASP A 194 -19.06 5.10 0.19
C ASP A 194 -17.55 4.89 0.02
N SER A 195 -16.90 5.85 -0.58
CA SER A 195 -15.45 5.91 -0.78
C SER A 195 -14.82 7.02 0.04
N ALA A 196 -13.50 7.05 0.08
CA ALA A 196 -12.75 8.16 0.64
C ALA A 196 -11.46 8.39 -0.16
N ILE A 197 -11.06 9.65 -0.24
CA ILE A 197 -9.74 10.07 -0.73
C ILE A 197 -8.79 9.99 0.47
N VAL A 198 -7.71 9.23 0.32
CA VAL A 198 -6.64 9.08 1.30
C VAL A 198 -5.35 9.60 0.71
N ARG A 199 -4.66 10.45 1.45
CA ARG A 199 -3.29 10.88 1.17
C ARG A 199 -2.33 10.15 2.09
N LEU A 200 -1.26 9.62 1.51
CA LEU A 200 -0.13 9.00 2.16
C LEU A 200 1.11 9.85 1.85
N ASP A 201 1.64 10.53 2.85
CA ASP A 201 2.94 11.19 2.76
C ASP A 201 4.01 10.15 3.08
N VAL A 202 4.72 9.68 2.05
CA VAL A 202 5.62 8.53 2.15
C VAL A 202 6.93 8.95 2.79
N PHE A 203 7.39 8.21 3.80
CA PHE A 203 8.66 8.47 4.48
C PHE A 203 9.84 8.08 3.58
N GLU A 204 10.86 8.89 3.53
CA GLU A 204 12.14 8.53 2.90
C GLU A 204 12.75 7.29 3.59
N ARG A 205 12.70 7.27 4.91
CA ARG A 205 13.07 6.12 5.75
C ARG A 205 11.92 5.81 6.70
N PRO A 206 11.61 4.52 6.94
CA PRO A 206 10.62 4.16 7.94
C PRO A 206 10.93 4.80 9.30
N PRO A 207 9.90 5.14 10.10
CA PRO A 207 10.09 5.74 11.43
C PRO A 207 10.66 4.75 12.45
N LEU A 208 10.76 3.49 12.08
CA LEU A 208 11.39 2.42 12.86
C LEU A 208 12.71 2.02 12.21
N SER A 209 13.75 1.90 13.01
CA SER A 209 15.04 1.34 12.60
C SER A 209 14.96 -0.19 12.64
N VAL A 210 14.31 -0.77 11.65
CA VAL A 210 14.20 -2.24 11.51
C VAL A 210 15.20 -2.71 10.46
N GLU A 211 16.11 -3.61 10.83
CA GLU A 211 17.15 -4.13 9.93
C GLU A 211 16.54 -4.98 8.82
N ASP A 212 15.59 -5.87 9.15
CA ASP A 212 14.87 -6.72 8.21
C ASP A 212 13.37 -6.42 8.19
N THR A 213 12.95 -5.65 7.18
CA THR A 213 11.52 -5.32 6.95
C THR A 213 10.67 -6.57 6.71
N ALA A 214 11.20 -7.61 6.07
CA ALA A 214 10.44 -8.84 5.80
C ALA A 214 10.17 -9.58 7.10
N ARG A 215 11.16 -9.66 7.99
CA ARG A 215 11.04 -10.26 9.32
C ARG A 215 10.08 -9.47 10.20
N PHE A 216 10.16 -8.14 10.19
CA PHE A 216 9.19 -7.30 10.89
C PHE A 216 7.75 -7.64 10.50
N PHE A 217 7.45 -7.68 9.20
CA PHE A 217 6.10 -8.01 8.74
C PHE A 217 5.71 -9.48 8.98
N GLU A 218 6.66 -10.39 9.09
CA GLU A 218 6.40 -11.77 9.53
C GLU A 218 5.91 -11.78 10.97
N ILE A 219 6.61 -11.10 11.88
CA ILE A 219 6.24 -10.96 13.29
C ILE A 219 4.87 -10.30 13.43
N VAL A 220 4.63 -9.20 12.73
CA VAL A 220 3.33 -8.52 12.75
C VAL A 220 2.21 -9.44 12.27
N ARG A 221 2.40 -10.17 11.16
CA ARG A 221 1.41 -11.15 10.66
C ARG A 221 1.14 -12.25 11.67
N ALA A 222 2.17 -12.77 12.33
CA ALA A 222 2.02 -13.77 13.39
C ALA A 222 1.17 -13.24 14.56
N GLY A 223 1.44 -12.02 15.01
CA GLY A 223 0.67 -11.38 16.07
C GLY A 223 -0.81 -11.17 15.73
N PHE A 224 -1.13 -10.78 14.47
CA PHE A 224 -2.50 -10.61 13.99
C PHE A 224 -3.17 -11.90 13.50
N GLY A 225 -2.45 -13.04 13.49
CA GLY A 225 -2.95 -14.32 12.98
C GLY A 225 -4.17 -14.84 13.72
N GLU A 226 -4.28 -14.56 15.03
CA GLU A 226 -5.39 -15.00 15.88
C GLU A 226 -6.05 -13.82 16.61
N ARG A 227 -6.98 -13.11 15.97
CA ARG A 227 -7.60 -11.85 16.44
C ARG A 227 -8.15 -11.88 17.89
N ARG A 228 -8.65 -13.01 18.38
CA ARG A 228 -9.26 -13.13 19.72
C ARG A 228 -8.28 -13.58 20.81
N LYS A 229 -7.05 -13.92 20.44
CA LYS A 229 -6.04 -14.42 21.39
C LYS A 229 -5.14 -13.28 21.87
N GLN A 230 -4.53 -13.50 23.03
CA GLN A 230 -3.47 -12.66 23.55
C GLN A 230 -2.24 -12.72 22.63
N LEU A 231 -1.48 -11.64 22.59
CA LEU A 231 -0.33 -11.48 21.69
C LEU A 231 0.70 -12.60 21.86
N HIS A 232 1.00 -12.96 23.12
CA HIS A 232 1.91 -14.06 23.47
C HIS A 232 1.57 -15.37 22.73
N ASN A 233 0.30 -15.78 22.79
CA ASN A 233 -0.15 -17.04 22.17
C ASN A 233 -0.13 -16.96 20.63
N SER A 234 -0.54 -15.81 20.08
CA SER A 234 -0.55 -15.62 18.63
C SER A 234 0.86 -15.64 18.04
N LEU A 235 1.82 -15.02 18.73
CA LEU A 235 3.22 -14.98 18.30
C LEU A 235 3.88 -16.36 18.41
N ALA A 236 3.75 -17.04 19.55
CA ALA A 236 4.35 -18.37 19.74
C ALA A 236 3.90 -19.34 18.64
N ARG A 237 2.60 -19.36 18.36
CA ARG A 237 2.05 -20.22 17.31
C ARG A 237 2.42 -19.76 15.90
N GLY A 238 2.30 -18.46 15.63
CA GLY A 238 2.52 -17.90 14.29
C GLY A 238 3.99 -17.94 13.84
N LEU A 239 4.92 -17.86 14.80
CA LEU A 239 6.37 -17.95 14.56
C LEU A 239 6.92 -19.37 14.77
N GLY A 240 6.13 -20.30 15.30
CA GLY A 240 6.57 -21.66 15.58
C GLY A 240 7.68 -21.73 16.64
N CYS A 241 7.71 -20.79 17.59
CA CYS A 241 8.73 -20.75 18.64
C CYS A 241 8.15 -21.08 20.03
N ALA A 242 9.04 -21.46 20.96
CA ALA A 242 8.65 -21.79 22.33
C ALA A 242 7.99 -20.58 23.01
N PRO A 243 6.92 -20.79 23.82
CA PRO A 243 6.24 -19.72 24.53
C PRO A 243 7.17 -18.87 25.41
N GLU A 244 8.20 -19.48 26.00
CA GLU A 244 9.19 -18.83 26.86
C GLU A 244 10.03 -17.80 26.11
N VAL A 245 10.35 -18.07 24.84
CA VAL A 245 11.06 -17.14 23.94
C VAL A 245 10.22 -15.88 23.71
N VAL A 246 8.93 -16.05 23.43
CA VAL A 246 8.00 -14.93 23.25
C VAL A 246 7.81 -14.15 24.55
N ALA A 247 7.65 -14.84 25.69
CA ALA A 247 7.52 -14.19 27.00
C ALA A 247 8.75 -13.32 27.32
N THR A 248 9.95 -13.85 27.09
CA THR A 248 11.20 -13.12 27.27
C THR A 248 11.30 -11.89 26.37
N ALA A 249 10.93 -12.02 25.08
CA ALA A 249 10.95 -10.92 24.14
C ALA A 249 9.93 -9.82 24.52
N LEU A 250 8.72 -10.19 24.90
CA LEU A 250 7.69 -9.25 25.36
C LEU A 250 8.15 -8.49 26.63
N ALA A 251 8.76 -9.19 27.59
CA ALA A 251 9.32 -8.56 28.79
C ALA A 251 10.44 -7.58 28.46
N ARG A 252 11.36 -7.94 27.55
CA ARG A 252 12.43 -7.04 27.06
C ARG A 252 11.87 -5.81 26.36
N ALA A 253 10.84 -5.99 25.54
CA ALA A 253 10.13 -4.90 24.87
C ALA A 253 9.22 -4.08 25.81
N ARG A 254 9.08 -4.46 27.09
CA ARG A 254 8.18 -3.85 28.08
C ARG A 254 6.71 -3.87 27.65
N ILE A 255 6.31 -4.97 27.01
CA ILE A 255 4.94 -5.18 26.54
C ILE A 255 4.27 -6.23 27.43
N ASP A 256 3.09 -5.91 27.97
CA ASP A 256 2.28 -6.87 28.72
C ASP A 256 1.83 -8.01 27.80
N ALA A 257 2.17 -9.25 28.16
CA ALA A 257 1.90 -10.46 27.40
C ALA A 257 0.39 -10.75 27.23
N THR A 258 -0.46 -10.18 28.09
CA THR A 258 -1.93 -10.33 28.04
C THR A 258 -2.59 -9.43 27.00
N ARG A 259 -1.90 -8.41 26.50
CA ARG A 259 -2.38 -7.51 25.46
C ARG A 259 -2.66 -8.27 24.16
N ARG A 260 -3.45 -7.64 23.28
CA ARG A 260 -3.70 -8.14 21.91
C ARG A 260 -2.94 -7.31 20.90
N ALA A 261 -2.68 -7.89 19.73
CA ALA A 261 -1.97 -7.23 18.63
C ALA A 261 -2.55 -5.84 18.26
N GLU A 262 -3.86 -5.71 18.28
CA GLU A 262 -4.59 -4.47 17.94
C GLU A 262 -4.34 -3.31 18.90
N THR A 263 -3.81 -3.58 20.09
CA THR A 263 -3.55 -2.54 21.09
C THR A 263 -2.13 -1.98 21.02
N LEU A 264 -1.22 -2.59 20.26
CA LEU A 264 0.16 -2.13 20.15
C LEU A 264 0.28 -0.95 19.18
N THR A 265 1.12 -0.01 19.56
CA THR A 265 1.59 1.08 18.69
C THR A 265 2.65 0.56 17.70
N LEU A 266 2.92 1.31 16.65
CA LEU A 266 3.98 0.99 15.71
C LEU A 266 5.37 0.92 16.36
N PRO A 267 5.77 1.86 17.26
CA PRO A 267 7.03 1.74 18.02
C PRO A 267 7.12 0.49 18.89
N GLU A 268 6.02 0.07 19.54
CA GLU A 268 6.00 -1.17 20.33
C GLU A 268 6.23 -2.41 19.45
N TRP A 269 5.70 -2.43 18.23
CA TRP A 269 6.00 -3.48 17.25
C TRP A 269 7.47 -3.51 16.85
N GLY A 270 8.12 -2.33 16.67
CA GLY A 270 9.56 -2.24 16.43
C GLY A 270 10.38 -2.82 17.59
N ALA A 271 10.12 -2.36 18.81
CA ALA A 271 10.81 -2.85 20.01
C ALA A 271 10.63 -4.38 20.21
N LEU A 272 9.45 -4.91 19.88
CA LEU A 272 9.20 -6.35 19.93
C LEU A 272 9.99 -7.13 18.87
N CYS A 273 10.14 -6.57 17.67
CA CYS A 273 10.95 -7.16 16.62
C CYS A 273 12.40 -7.29 17.05
N ASP A 274 13.00 -6.20 17.52
CA ASP A 274 14.39 -6.16 18.02
C ASP A 274 14.61 -7.15 19.17
N ALA A 275 13.64 -7.23 20.10
CA ALA A 275 13.71 -8.15 21.23
C ALA A 275 13.63 -9.63 20.79
N LEU A 276 12.79 -9.97 19.81
CA LEU A 276 12.68 -11.32 19.26
C LEU A 276 13.95 -11.75 18.54
N GLU A 277 14.54 -10.87 17.74
CA GLU A 277 15.81 -11.14 17.06
C GLU A 277 16.93 -11.41 18.07
N SER A 278 17.05 -10.56 19.09
CA SER A 278 18.05 -10.73 20.15
C SER A 278 17.91 -12.08 20.88
N VAL A 279 16.68 -12.51 21.20
CA VAL A 279 16.46 -13.78 21.92
C VAL A 279 16.74 -14.99 21.03
N THR A 280 16.39 -14.93 19.75
CA THR A 280 16.61 -16.03 18.81
C THR A 280 18.08 -16.21 18.43
N HIS A 281 18.87 -15.15 18.39
CA HIS A 281 20.33 -15.24 18.24
C HIS A 281 20.99 -15.90 19.44
N PHE A 282 20.65 -15.52 20.67
CA PHE A 282 21.18 -16.17 21.89
C PHE A 282 20.88 -17.66 21.93
N SER A 283 19.67 -18.08 21.59
CA SER A 283 19.28 -19.50 21.59
C SER A 283 20.03 -20.34 20.54
N ARG A 284 20.45 -19.75 19.43
CA ARG A 284 21.26 -20.43 18.40
C ARG A 284 22.71 -20.58 18.83
N ASP A 285 23.27 -19.59 19.50
CA ASP A 285 24.66 -19.63 19.98
C ASP A 285 24.82 -20.62 21.13
N GLU A 286 23.86 -20.70 22.06
CA GLU A 286 23.87 -21.69 23.13
C GLU A 286 23.73 -23.14 22.60
N SER A 287 22.85 -23.38 21.63
CA SER A 287 22.70 -24.68 20.98
C SER A 287 23.98 -25.13 20.24
N ASN A 288 24.68 -24.19 19.60
CA ASN A 288 25.97 -24.46 18.94
C ASN A 288 27.11 -24.69 19.97
N ALA A 289 27.08 -23.98 21.10
CA ALA A 289 28.08 -24.14 22.16
C ALA A 289 27.95 -25.49 22.89
N GLU A 290 26.75 -26.03 23.00
CA GLU A 290 26.52 -27.37 23.58
C GLU A 290 26.92 -28.53 22.63
N LEU A 291 26.76 -28.34 21.31
CA LEU A 291 27.18 -29.34 20.30
C LEU A 291 28.71 -29.50 20.21
N HIS A 292 29.47 -28.49 20.66
CA HIS A 292 30.95 -28.57 20.71
C HIS A 292 31.53 -29.05 22.03
N LYS A 293 30.68 -29.43 23.02
CA LYS A 293 31.09 -30.00 24.28
C LYS A 293 30.89 -31.52 24.35
N THR A 294 31.13 -32.26 23.28
CA THR A 294 31.27 -33.71 23.39
C THR A 294 32.65 -34.03 23.99
N PRO A 295 32.73 -34.75 25.13
CA PRO A 295 34.00 -35.18 25.68
C PRO A 295 34.61 -36.20 24.73
N ASN A 296 35.88 -35.99 24.40
CA ASN A 296 36.74 -37.02 23.87
C ASN A 296 36.77 -38.19 24.89
N LEU A 297 36.10 -39.28 24.56
CA LEU A 297 36.27 -40.58 25.23
C LEU A 297 37.25 -41.38 24.37
N ASP A 298 38.53 -41.04 24.49
CA ASP A 298 39.63 -41.94 24.20
C ASP A 298 40.36 -42.21 25.52
N ASN A 299 40.09 -43.41 26.06
CA ASN A 299 41.00 -44.27 26.79
C ASN A 299 40.40 -45.66 26.95
#